data_af50cdea535df6a1be238a1af0019d8c
#
_entry.id   af50cdea535df6a1be238a1af0019d8c
#
_cell.length_a   1.000
_cell.length_b   1.000
_cell.length_c   1.000
_cell.angle_alpha   90.00
_cell.angle_beta   90.00
_cell.angle_gamma   90.00
#
_symmetry.space_group_name_H-M   'P 1'
#
loop_
_entity.id
_entity.type
_entity.pdbx_description
1 polymer ?
#
loop_
_entity_poly.entity_id
_entity_poly.type
_entity_poly.pdbx_seq_one_letter_code
_entity_poly.pdbx_strand_id
1 'polypeptide(L)'
;KVSLLPESRVVNYVQNWLGFTVNEIRQSLARKYRLATNQGVVVTSVTPNSVGGKIGIQSGDIIRQVNQVRIENEKDFRAAIVKAAGRDSILILIQRGRNGYYVTLEP
;
A
#
# COMPACT_ATOMS: atom_id res chain seq x y z
N LYS A 1 -3.64 -18.24 -17.09
CA LYS A 1 -4.79 -18.18 -16.20
C LYS A 1 -4.87 -16.86 -15.46
N VAL A 2 -6.03 -16.28 -15.41
CA VAL A 2 -6.25 -15.03 -14.70
C VAL A 2 -6.81 -15.34 -13.32
N SER A 3 -6.16 -14.82 -12.30
CA SER A 3 -6.65 -14.86 -10.95
C SER A 3 -7.38 -13.56 -10.67
N LEU A 4 -8.64 -13.65 -10.29
CA LEU A 4 -9.42 -12.47 -9.94
C LEU A 4 -9.48 -12.34 -8.43
N LEU A 5 -9.08 -11.17 -7.94
CA LEU A 5 -9.20 -10.84 -6.53
C LEU A 5 -10.42 -9.94 -6.36
N PRO A 6 -11.49 -10.41 -5.69
CA PRO A 6 -12.64 -9.55 -5.39
C PRO A 6 -12.20 -8.39 -4.50
N GLU A 7 -12.78 -7.21 -4.73
CA GLU A 7 -12.47 -6.05 -3.90
C GLU A 7 -12.69 -6.32 -2.43
N SER A 8 -13.68 -7.14 -2.10
CA SER A 8 -13.97 -7.48 -0.70
C SER A 8 -12.84 -8.24 -0.01
N ARG A 9 -11.89 -8.81 -0.76
CA ARG A 9 -10.78 -9.57 -0.20
C ARG A 9 -9.45 -8.84 -0.27
N VAL A 10 -9.44 -7.60 -0.76
CA VAL A 10 -8.19 -6.84 -0.90
C VAL A 10 -7.50 -6.68 0.45
N VAL A 11 -8.23 -6.38 1.51
CA VAL A 11 -7.65 -6.20 2.84
C VAL A 11 -6.94 -7.47 3.28
N ASN A 12 -7.57 -8.63 3.10
CA ASN A 12 -6.96 -9.91 3.46
C ASN A 12 -5.74 -10.21 2.61
N TYR A 13 -5.80 -9.92 1.32
CA TYR A 13 -4.68 -10.14 0.43
C TYR A 13 -3.46 -9.31 0.85
N VAL A 14 -3.66 -8.02 1.09
CA VAL A 14 -2.57 -7.14 1.50
C VAL A 14 -2.02 -7.58 2.85
N GLN A 15 -2.89 -7.87 3.81
CA GLN A 15 -2.49 -8.25 5.16
C GLN A 15 -1.76 -9.59 5.20
N ASN A 16 -2.29 -10.59 4.51
CA ASN A 16 -1.77 -11.95 4.61
C ASN A 16 -0.63 -12.24 3.63
N TRP A 17 -0.65 -11.63 2.46
CA TRP A 17 0.36 -11.90 1.43
C TRP A 17 1.43 -10.83 1.36
N LEU A 18 1.04 -9.57 1.42
CA LEU A 18 2.00 -8.48 1.35
C LEU A 18 2.47 -8.05 2.73
N GLY A 19 1.67 -8.30 3.75
CA GLY A 19 2.09 -8.16 5.15
C GLY A 19 2.00 -6.76 5.71
N PHE A 20 1.09 -5.94 5.21
CA PHE A 20 0.86 -4.62 5.79
C PHE A 20 -0.59 -4.22 5.70
N THR A 21 -0.97 -3.25 6.51
CA THR A 21 -2.32 -2.71 6.56
C THR A 21 -2.28 -1.25 6.19
N VAL A 22 -3.24 -0.82 5.38
CA VAL A 22 -3.36 0.57 4.98
C VAL A 22 -4.69 1.14 5.43
N ASN A 23 -4.72 2.46 5.59
CA ASN A 23 -5.93 3.19 5.95
C ASN A 23 -6.02 4.46 5.14
N GLU A 24 -7.26 4.95 4.99
CA GLU A 24 -7.50 6.27 4.46
C GLU A 24 -6.75 7.30 5.31
N ILE A 25 -6.18 8.34 4.68
CA ILE A 25 -5.50 9.38 5.43
C ILE A 25 -6.56 10.32 5.99
N ARG A 26 -6.92 10.10 7.26
CA ARG A 26 -7.83 10.96 7.99
C ARG A 26 -7.02 11.89 8.88
N GLN A 27 -7.67 12.94 9.36
CA GLN A 27 -7.00 13.96 10.16
C GLN A 27 -6.25 13.36 11.37
N SER A 28 -6.85 12.39 12.05
CA SER A 28 -6.20 11.76 13.21
C SER A 28 -4.92 11.03 12.83
N LEU A 29 -4.93 10.32 11.70
CA LEU A 29 -3.74 9.60 11.22
C LEU A 29 -2.70 10.56 10.67
N ALA A 30 -3.14 11.62 10.00
CA ALA A 30 -2.23 12.64 9.50
C ALA A 30 -1.44 13.28 10.64
N ARG A 31 -2.11 13.54 11.76
CA ARG A 31 -1.45 14.08 12.95
C ARG A 31 -0.53 13.06 13.60
N LYS A 32 -1.01 11.83 13.75
CA LYS A 32 -0.24 10.76 14.41
C LYS A 32 1.09 10.51 13.71
N TYR A 33 1.08 10.47 12.39
CA TYR A 33 2.28 10.16 11.61
C TYR A 33 2.94 11.41 11.02
N ARG A 34 2.42 12.59 11.32
CA ARG A 34 2.94 13.87 10.81
C ARG A 34 3.03 13.86 9.29
N LEU A 35 1.93 13.47 8.66
CA LEU A 35 1.89 13.33 7.21
C LEU A 35 1.82 14.70 6.52
N ALA A 36 2.57 14.83 5.43
CA ALA A 36 2.65 16.07 4.67
C ALA A 36 1.51 16.20 3.65
N THR A 37 0.72 15.15 3.45
CA THR A 37 -0.34 15.13 2.44
C THR A 37 -1.52 14.31 2.93
N ASN A 38 -2.70 14.57 2.37
CA ASN A 38 -3.87 13.72 2.58
C ASN A 38 -4.19 12.87 1.35
N GLN A 39 -3.29 12.86 0.36
CA GLN A 39 -3.43 12.07 -0.85
C GLN A 39 -2.72 10.73 -0.68
N GLY A 40 -3.37 9.65 -1.09
CA GLY A 40 -2.81 8.31 -0.96
C GLY A 40 -3.45 7.55 0.19
N VAL A 41 -2.79 6.46 0.60
CA VAL A 41 -3.18 5.70 1.78
C VAL A 41 -1.96 5.55 2.68
N VAL A 42 -2.19 5.51 3.99
CA VAL A 42 -1.11 5.41 4.96
C VAL A 42 -1.00 3.97 5.46
N VAL A 43 0.24 3.47 5.53
CA VAL A 43 0.53 2.16 6.12
C VAL A 43 0.46 2.31 7.64
N THR A 44 -0.39 1.52 8.27
CA THR A 44 -0.61 1.62 9.71
C THR A 44 0.00 0.47 10.50
N SER A 45 0.28 -0.66 9.85
CA SER A 45 1.01 -1.74 10.49
C SER A 45 1.74 -2.57 9.44
N VAL A 46 2.85 -3.17 9.84
CA VAL A 46 3.67 -4.03 8.98
C VAL A 46 4.05 -5.27 9.76
N THR A 47 3.79 -6.44 9.18
CA THR A 47 4.19 -7.71 9.78
C THR A 47 5.69 -7.92 9.54
N PRO A 48 6.47 -8.17 10.60
CA PRO A 48 7.91 -8.45 10.42
C PRO A 48 8.11 -9.69 9.53
N ASN A 49 9.14 -9.64 8.70
CA ASN A 49 9.53 -10.74 7.80
C ASN A 49 8.50 -11.04 6.71
N SER A 50 7.50 -10.19 6.54
CA SER A 50 6.59 -10.30 5.41
C SER A 50 7.22 -9.72 4.15
N VAL A 51 6.55 -9.88 3.01
CA VAL A 51 7.02 -9.30 1.74
C VAL A 51 7.27 -7.81 1.91
N GLY A 52 6.29 -7.08 2.46
CA GLY A 52 6.43 -5.64 2.66
C GLY A 52 7.46 -5.29 3.72
N GLY A 53 7.50 -6.06 4.82
CA GLY A 53 8.46 -5.83 5.89
C GLY A 53 9.90 -6.01 5.45
N LYS A 54 10.16 -7.03 4.64
CA LYS A 54 11.52 -7.31 4.17
C LYS A 54 12.08 -6.23 3.26
N ILE A 55 11.25 -5.59 2.47
CA ILE A 55 11.70 -4.53 1.57
C ILE A 55 11.72 -3.16 2.23
N GLY A 56 11.35 -3.08 3.51
CA GLY A 56 11.48 -1.85 4.28
C GLY A 56 10.27 -0.95 4.35
N ILE A 57 9.09 -1.44 4.02
CA ILE A 57 7.86 -0.68 4.25
C ILE A 57 7.67 -0.49 5.76
N GLN A 58 7.32 0.71 6.17
CA GLN A 58 7.18 1.07 7.58
C GLN A 58 5.83 1.73 7.84
N SER A 59 5.35 1.63 9.07
CA SER A 59 4.16 2.37 9.50
C SER A 59 4.42 3.86 9.33
N GLY A 60 3.43 4.56 8.78
CA GLY A 60 3.55 5.97 8.47
C GLY A 60 3.94 6.25 7.03
N ASP A 61 4.36 5.23 6.28
CA ASP A 61 4.61 5.39 4.85
C ASP A 61 3.29 5.64 4.13
N ILE A 62 3.33 6.50 3.12
CA ILE A 62 2.17 6.79 2.29
C ILE A 62 2.36 6.11 0.95
N ILE A 63 1.37 5.31 0.53
CA ILE A 63 1.39 4.72 -0.81
C ILE A 63 0.75 5.70 -1.77
N ARG A 64 1.53 6.18 -2.74
CA ARG A 64 1.10 7.19 -3.70
C ARG A 64 0.77 6.61 -5.06
N GLN A 65 1.31 5.44 -5.38
CA GLN A 65 1.13 4.84 -6.69
C GLN A 65 1.33 3.33 -6.59
N VAL A 66 0.49 2.58 -7.28
CA VAL A 66 0.61 1.12 -7.40
C VAL A 66 0.69 0.82 -8.90
N ASN A 67 1.83 0.28 -9.35
CA ASN A 67 2.17 0.14 -10.75
C ASN A 67 2.06 1.51 -11.42
N GLN A 68 1.14 1.71 -12.34
CA GLN A 68 0.96 2.99 -13.02
C GLN A 68 -0.30 3.73 -12.55
N VAL A 69 -0.95 3.22 -11.50
CA VAL A 69 -2.19 3.79 -11.00
C VAL A 69 -1.89 4.73 -9.84
N ARG A 70 -2.24 5.99 -10.00
CA ARG A 70 -2.11 6.98 -8.95
C ARG A 70 -3.14 6.71 -7.86
N ILE A 71 -2.69 6.75 -6.59
CA ILE A 71 -3.54 6.49 -5.44
C ILE A 71 -3.82 7.80 -4.72
N GLU A 72 -5.08 8.18 -4.67
CA GLU A 72 -5.50 9.37 -3.94
C GLU A 72 -6.28 9.03 -2.68
N ASN A 73 -6.86 7.82 -2.63
CA ASN A 73 -7.68 7.38 -1.50
C ASN A 73 -7.68 5.86 -1.43
N GLU A 74 -8.36 5.32 -0.43
CA GLU A 74 -8.41 3.87 -0.23
C GLU A 74 -9.10 3.15 -1.38
N LYS A 75 -10.13 3.76 -1.95
CA LYS A 75 -10.85 3.16 -3.08
C LYS A 75 -9.91 2.94 -4.26
N ASP A 76 -9.08 3.94 -4.57
CA ASP A 76 -8.09 3.81 -5.64
C ASP A 76 -7.10 2.68 -5.34
N PHE A 77 -6.67 2.57 -4.08
CA PHE A 77 -5.74 1.52 -3.68
C PHE A 77 -6.35 0.14 -3.89
N ARG A 78 -7.58 -0.06 -3.45
CA ARG A 78 -8.25 -1.35 -3.63
C ARG A 78 -8.37 -1.73 -5.10
N ALA A 79 -8.80 -0.80 -5.93
CA ALA A 79 -8.93 -1.03 -7.36
C ALA A 79 -7.59 -1.38 -8.00
N ALA A 80 -6.53 -0.68 -7.59
CA ALA A 80 -5.20 -0.92 -8.13
C ALA A 80 -4.66 -2.28 -7.71
N ILE A 81 -4.92 -2.71 -6.47
CA ILE A 81 -4.49 -4.02 -5.99
C ILE A 81 -5.25 -5.14 -6.71
N VAL A 82 -6.54 -4.95 -6.97
CA VAL A 82 -7.31 -5.94 -7.74
C VAL A 82 -6.66 -6.16 -9.11
N LYS A 83 -6.26 -5.08 -9.77
CA LYS A 83 -5.60 -5.16 -11.07
C LYS A 83 -4.20 -5.78 -10.97
N ALA A 84 -3.50 -5.54 -9.87
CA ALA A 84 -2.13 -6.01 -9.69
C ALA A 84 -2.06 -7.46 -9.20
N ALA A 85 -3.14 -7.96 -8.60
CA ALA A 85 -3.17 -9.33 -8.09
C ALA A 85 -2.99 -10.32 -9.24
N GLY A 86 -2.14 -11.31 -9.03
CA GLY A 86 -1.82 -12.30 -10.05
C GLY A 86 -0.62 -11.94 -10.91
N ARG A 87 -0.06 -10.73 -10.75
CA ARG A 87 1.19 -10.38 -11.41
C ARG A 87 2.36 -10.88 -10.58
N ASP A 88 3.50 -11.07 -11.24
CA ASP A 88 4.71 -11.53 -10.57
C ASP A 88 5.28 -10.50 -9.62
N SER A 89 5.05 -9.23 -9.89
CA SER A 89 5.55 -8.16 -9.05
C SER A 89 4.62 -6.96 -9.07
N ILE A 90 4.67 -6.17 -8.01
CA ILE A 90 3.87 -4.96 -7.86
C ILE A 90 4.84 -3.84 -7.51
N LEU A 91 4.89 -2.81 -8.36
CA LEU A 91 5.74 -1.64 -8.12
C LEU A 91 4.93 -0.61 -7.34
N ILE A 92 5.46 -0.16 -6.22
CA ILE A 92 4.77 0.78 -5.35
C ILE A 92 5.64 2.01 -5.14
N LEU A 93 5.04 3.20 -5.28
CA LEU A 93 5.69 4.45 -4.91
C LEU A 93 5.27 4.80 -3.49
N ILE A 94 6.24 4.87 -2.61
CA ILE A 94 6.06 5.19 -1.20
C ILE A 94 6.61 6.59 -0.95
N GLN A 95 5.85 7.40 -0.22
CA GLN A 95 6.31 8.67 0.29
C GLN A 95 6.59 8.54 1.78
N ARG A 96 7.81 8.89 2.17
CA ARG A 96 8.24 8.91 3.57
C ARG A 96 8.78 10.30 3.85
N GLY A 97 8.00 11.09 4.59
CA GLY A 97 8.30 12.50 4.74
C GLY A 97 8.19 13.20 3.39
N ARG A 98 9.29 13.80 2.94
CA ARG A 98 9.34 14.49 1.63
C ARG A 98 9.96 13.63 0.54
N ASN A 99 10.40 12.43 0.88
CA ASN A 99 11.12 11.57 -0.05
C ASN A 99 10.19 10.53 -0.66
N GLY A 100 10.40 10.23 -1.93
CA GLY A 100 9.69 9.17 -2.62
C GLY A 100 10.62 8.00 -2.88
N TYR A 101 10.11 6.79 -2.69
CA TYR A 101 10.86 5.56 -2.92
C TYR A 101 10.01 4.61 -3.73
N TYR A 102 10.61 4.02 -4.76
CA TYR A 102 9.97 2.91 -5.46
C TYR A 102 10.43 1.60 -4.82
N VAL A 103 9.47 0.76 -4.49
CA VAL A 103 9.75 -0.58 -4.00
C VAL A 103 8.97 -1.58 -4.85
N THR A 104 9.54 -2.76 -5.02
CA THR A 104 8.89 -3.84 -5.76
C THR A 104 8.53 -4.95 -4.80
N LEU A 105 7.24 -5.29 -4.77
CA LEU A 105 6.74 -6.41 -3.99
C LEU A 105 6.64 -7.63 -4.90
N GLU A 106 7.23 -8.73 -4.46
CA GLU A 106 7.15 -10.01 -5.17
C GLU A 106 6.40 -11.00 -4.29
N PRO A 107 5.07 -11.01 -4.41
CA PRO A 107 4.24 -11.84 -3.55
C PRO A 107 4.47 -13.32 -3.74
#